data_c770ac659fc7975b667a8cedcdde6a5c
#
_entry.id   c770ac659fc7975b667a8cedcdde6a5c
#
_cell.length_a   1.000
_cell.length_b   1.000
_cell.length_c   1.000
_cell.angle_alpha   90.00
_cell.angle_beta   90.00
_cell.angle_gamma   90.00
#
_symmetry.space_group_name_H-M   'P 1'
#
loop_
_entity.id
_entity.type
_entity.pdbx_description
1 polymer ?
#
loop_
_entity_poly.entity_id
_entity_poly.type
_entity_poly.pdbx_seq_one_letter_code
_entity_poly.pdbx_strand_id
1 'polypeptide(L)'
;MAAFTLLRDDILVNNTDFSKISMNSLAFDNYSFEMMPTKYMTDENLAAFENFYAPIPTSLSTDKEEQKRVLEQALKEREIQFNNSDLKFIGLVGHNTVDESNPFLFIGHAGVIYEKNGSVYLLEKLAFQEPYQWIEFPSEEEIIKYFESKYNIDSTGRVAEPIYMNTDKLF
;
A
#
# COMPACT_ATOMS: atom_id res chain seq x y z
N MET A 1 -2.15 6.64 -4.53
CA MET A 1 -3.12 7.09 -5.58
C MET A 1 -3.04 6.25 -6.86
N ALA A 2 -2.02 6.38 -7.73
CA ALA A 2 -2.04 5.76 -9.06
C ALA A 2 -2.24 4.23 -9.07
N ALA A 3 -1.56 3.49 -8.18
CA ALA A 3 -1.74 2.04 -8.10
C ALA A 3 -3.20 1.65 -7.83
N PHE A 4 -3.85 2.30 -6.86
CA PHE A 4 -5.26 2.04 -6.56
C PHE A 4 -6.16 2.43 -7.74
N THR A 5 -5.92 3.58 -8.39
CA THR A 5 -6.74 4.02 -9.53
C THR A 5 -6.70 3.04 -10.69
N LEU A 6 -5.54 2.43 -10.96
CA LEU A 6 -5.39 1.39 -11.98
C LEU A 6 -6.08 0.08 -11.59
N LEU A 7 -6.10 -0.24 -10.31
CA LEU A 7 -6.62 -1.50 -9.76
C LEU A 7 -7.97 -1.34 -9.04
N ARG A 8 -8.67 -0.21 -9.21
CA ARG A 8 -9.89 0.12 -8.46
C ARG A 8 -11.02 -0.91 -8.60
N ASP A 9 -11.03 -1.61 -9.74
CA ASP A 9 -12.02 -2.65 -10.03
C ASP A 9 -11.55 -4.04 -9.56
N ASP A 10 -10.27 -4.15 -9.15
CA ASP A 10 -9.63 -5.38 -8.68
C ASP A 10 -9.38 -5.38 -7.16
N ILE A 11 -9.34 -4.19 -6.53
CA ILE A 11 -9.21 -4.05 -5.07
C ILE A 11 -10.61 -3.82 -4.49
N LEU A 12 -11.18 -4.85 -3.91
CA LEU A 12 -12.49 -4.79 -3.26
C LEU A 12 -12.31 -4.54 -1.77
N VAL A 13 -13.03 -3.55 -1.24
CA VAL A 13 -13.06 -3.20 0.19
C VAL A 13 -14.52 -3.23 0.62
N ASN A 14 -14.96 -4.32 1.24
CA ASN A 14 -16.37 -4.53 1.53
C ASN A 14 -16.81 -3.93 2.88
N ASN A 15 -15.86 -3.67 3.79
CA ASN A 15 -16.12 -2.97 5.03
C ASN A 15 -15.43 -1.59 5.02
N THR A 16 -16.23 -0.53 4.98
CA THR A 16 -15.78 0.86 4.85
C THR A 16 -15.92 1.68 6.13
N ASP A 17 -16.09 1.05 7.29
CA ASP A 17 -16.24 1.73 8.58
C ASP A 17 -14.92 2.33 9.13
N PHE A 18 -13.80 2.02 8.50
CA PHE A 18 -12.46 2.45 8.91
C PHE A 18 -12.03 3.81 8.37
N SER A 19 -12.77 4.40 7.44
CA SER A 19 -12.48 5.74 6.86
C SER A 19 -12.51 6.88 7.88
N LYS A 20 -13.09 6.64 9.06
CA LYS A 20 -13.17 7.63 10.16
C LYS A 20 -11.86 7.79 10.94
N ILE A 21 -10.85 6.96 10.71
CA ILE A 21 -9.52 7.11 11.28
C ILE A 21 -8.88 8.31 10.57
N SER A 22 -8.35 9.28 11.33
CA SER A 22 -7.81 10.55 10.81
C SER A 22 -6.99 10.38 9.53
N MET A 23 -7.48 10.95 8.42
CA MET A 23 -6.98 10.73 7.05
C MET A 23 -6.04 11.85 6.58
N ASN A 24 -5.38 12.57 7.49
CA ASN A 24 -4.45 13.64 7.10
C ASN A 24 -3.35 13.16 6.14
N SER A 25 -2.96 11.89 6.21
CA SER A 25 -1.98 11.28 5.30
C SER A 25 -2.46 11.19 3.85
N LEU A 26 -3.78 11.18 3.60
CA LEU A 26 -4.38 11.09 2.28
C LEU A 26 -4.91 12.44 1.75
N ALA A 27 -4.70 13.54 2.46
CA ALA A 27 -5.23 14.84 2.08
C ALA A 27 -4.80 15.28 0.67
N PHE A 28 -3.55 15.02 0.28
CA PHE A 28 -3.05 15.32 -1.07
C PHE A 28 -3.68 14.44 -2.15
N ASP A 29 -3.92 13.17 -1.85
CA ASP A 29 -4.53 12.25 -2.78
C ASP A 29 -6.00 12.62 -3.01
N ASN A 30 -6.75 12.90 -1.93
CA ASN A 30 -8.13 13.35 -1.99
C ASN A 30 -8.26 14.66 -2.77
N TYR A 31 -7.42 15.65 -2.47
CA TYR A 31 -7.38 16.91 -3.23
C TYR A 31 -7.08 16.66 -4.72
N SER A 32 -6.17 15.74 -5.03
CA SER A 32 -5.85 15.39 -6.42
C SER A 32 -7.05 14.77 -7.14
N PHE A 33 -7.84 13.93 -6.47
CA PHE A 33 -9.06 13.38 -7.05
C PHE A 33 -10.12 14.45 -7.30
N GLU A 34 -10.29 15.40 -6.37
CA GLU A 34 -11.22 16.52 -6.53
C GLU A 34 -10.86 17.42 -7.71
N MET A 35 -9.55 17.64 -7.94
CA MET A 35 -9.05 18.51 -9.01
C MET A 35 -9.00 17.84 -10.39
N MET A 36 -9.27 16.55 -10.50
CA MET A 36 -9.30 15.85 -11.79
C MET A 36 -10.44 16.38 -12.66
N PRO A 37 -10.19 16.73 -13.95
CA PRO A 37 -11.20 17.26 -14.86
C PRO A 37 -12.29 16.23 -15.23
N THR A 38 -12.03 14.95 -14.97
CA THR A 38 -12.97 13.85 -15.18
C THR A 38 -13.06 13.06 -13.87
N LYS A 39 -14.28 12.72 -13.44
CA LYS A 39 -14.47 11.83 -12.29
C LYS A 39 -14.03 10.40 -12.66
N TYR A 40 -12.77 10.09 -12.43
CA TYR A 40 -12.25 8.72 -12.59
C TYR A 40 -12.59 7.80 -11.41
N MET A 41 -12.96 8.40 -10.27
CA MET A 41 -13.34 7.70 -9.04
C MET A 41 -14.80 7.98 -8.74
N THR A 42 -15.58 6.94 -8.54
CA THR A 42 -16.92 7.06 -7.94
C THR A 42 -16.79 7.32 -6.43
N ASP A 43 -17.88 7.73 -5.78
CA ASP A 43 -17.88 7.90 -4.33
C ASP A 43 -17.58 6.57 -3.60
N GLU A 44 -18.00 5.42 -4.18
CA GLU A 44 -17.70 4.08 -3.68
C GLU A 44 -16.20 3.74 -3.85
N ASN A 45 -15.59 4.06 -5.00
CA ASN A 45 -14.16 3.87 -5.20
C ASN A 45 -13.34 4.75 -4.25
N LEU A 46 -13.80 5.97 -3.96
CA LEU A 46 -13.12 6.86 -3.03
C LEU A 46 -13.20 6.32 -1.60
N ALA A 47 -14.37 5.85 -1.16
CA ALA A 47 -14.52 5.20 0.13
C ALA A 47 -13.65 3.95 0.25
N ALA A 48 -13.57 3.13 -0.82
CA ALA A 48 -12.69 1.97 -0.87
C ALA A 48 -11.21 2.36 -0.78
N PHE A 49 -10.80 3.40 -1.52
CA PHE A 49 -9.44 3.97 -1.45
C PHE A 49 -9.08 4.42 -0.04
N GLU A 50 -9.93 5.21 0.59
CA GLU A 50 -9.73 5.71 1.94
C GLU A 50 -9.58 4.57 2.96
N ASN A 51 -10.42 3.55 2.87
CA ASN A 51 -10.36 2.42 3.79
C ASN A 51 -9.17 1.50 3.53
N PHE A 52 -8.78 1.32 2.25
CA PHE A 52 -7.61 0.53 1.89
C PHE A 52 -6.32 1.13 2.47
N TYR A 53 -6.16 2.45 2.36
CA TYR A 53 -4.98 3.17 2.85
C TYR A 53 -5.10 3.70 4.28
N ALA A 54 -6.22 3.51 4.95
CA ALA A 54 -6.39 3.96 6.32
C ALA A 54 -5.31 3.38 7.25
N PRO A 55 -4.73 4.18 8.16
CA PRO A 55 -3.78 3.70 9.14
C PRO A 55 -4.35 2.51 9.95
N ILE A 56 -3.48 1.59 10.31
CA ILE A 56 -3.83 0.40 11.09
C ILE A 56 -3.20 0.56 12.47
N PRO A 57 -3.97 0.82 13.55
CA PRO A 57 -3.45 0.91 14.90
C PRO A 57 -2.66 -0.35 15.28
N THR A 58 -1.51 -0.17 15.92
CA THR A 58 -0.65 -1.27 16.34
C THR A 58 0.07 -0.97 17.65
N SER A 59 1.01 -1.83 18.04
CA SER A 59 1.90 -1.65 19.21
C SER A 59 3.24 -1.03 18.81
N LEU A 60 4.06 -0.65 19.79
CA LEU A 60 5.45 -0.22 19.59
C LEU A 60 6.42 -1.40 19.33
N SER A 61 5.93 -2.60 19.24
CA SER A 61 6.75 -3.78 19.00
C SER A 61 7.49 -3.68 17.67
N THR A 62 8.78 -3.96 17.68
CA THR A 62 9.62 -4.03 16.48
C THR A 62 9.68 -5.44 15.86
N ASP A 63 8.92 -6.39 16.42
CA ASP A 63 8.80 -7.74 15.88
C ASP A 63 7.97 -7.71 14.57
N LYS A 64 8.63 -7.94 13.44
CA LYS A 64 8.02 -7.97 12.12
C LYS A 64 6.86 -8.97 12.04
N GLU A 65 6.99 -10.13 12.65
CA GLU A 65 5.94 -11.15 12.60
C GLU A 65 4.70 -10.78 13.44
N GLU A 66 4.89 -10.01 14.53
CA GLU A 66 3.77 -9.42 15.25
C GLU A 66 3.04 -8.39 14.39
N GLN A 67 3.78 -7.47 13.77
CA GLN A 67 3.20 -6.45 12.89
C GLN A 67 2.50 -7.06 11.67
N LYS A 68 3.05 -8.14 11.13
CA LYS A 68 2.46 -8.88 10.02
C LYS A 68 1.09 -9.47 10.40
N ARG A 69 0.97 -10.07 11.60
CA ARG A 69 -0.33 -10.57 12.11
C ARG A 69 -1.36 -9.43 12.29
N VAL A 70 -0.92 -8.25 12.75
CA VAL A 70 -1.79 -7.07 12.85
C VAL A 70 -2.29 -6.64 11.49
N LEU A 71 -1.41 -6.60 10.49
CA LEU A 71 -1.77 -6.27 9.11
C LEU A 71 -2.77 -7.29 8.54
N GLU A 72 -2.49 -8.59 8.67
CA GLU A 72 -3.38 -9.66 8.20
C GLU A 72 -4.78 -9.56 8.81
N GLN A 73 -4.86 -9.31 10.12
CA GLN A 73 -6.13 -9.12 10.80
C GLN A 73 -6.88 -7.89 10.29
N ALA A 74 -6.19 -6.77 10.08
CA ALA A 74 -6.80 -5.55 9.56
C ALA A 74 -7.32 -5.72 8.12
N LEU A 75 -6.57 -6.39 7.25
CA LEU A 75 -7.01 -6.70 5.89
C LEU A 75 -8.30 -7.54 5.90
N LYS A 76 -8.36 -8.51 6.82
CA LYS A 76 -9.55 -9.36 7.01
C LYS A 76 -10.75 -8.57 7.56
N GLU A 77 -10.55 -7.71 8.55
CA GLU A 77 -11.63 -6.89 9.16
C GLU A 77 -12.20 -5.88 8.17
N ARG A 78 -11.36 -5.34 7.29
CA ARG A 78 -11.78 -4.46 6.19
C ARG A 78 -12.39 -5.22 5.01
N GLU A 79 -12.40 -6.56 5.09
CA GLU A 79 -12.87 -7.45 4.02
C GLU A 79 -12.22 -7.12 2.67
N ILE A 80 -10.88 -6.88 2.71
CA ILE A 80 -10.12 -6.59 1.50
C ILE A 80 -9.94 -7.87 0.71
N GLN A 81 -10.33 -7.82 -0.55
CA GLN A 81 -10.18 -8.90 -1.52
C GLN A 81 -9.54 -8.34 -2.79
N PHE A 82 -8.75 -9.16 -3.43
CA PHE A 82 -8.16 -8.83 -4.72
C PHE A 82 -8.74 -9.76 -5.78
N ASN A 83 -9.27 -9.19 -6.85
CA ASN A 83 -9.66 -9.96 -8.00
C ASN A 83 -8.42 -10.50 -8.73
N ASN A 84 -8.58 -11.66 -9.36
CA ASN A 84 -7.53 -12.22 -10.19
C ASN A 84 -7.49 -11.48 -11.52
N SER A 85 -6.52 -10.60 -11.69
CA SER A 85 -6.26 -9.85 -12.92
C SER A 85 -4.80 -9.98 -13.34
N ASP A 86 -4.50 -9.59 -14.59
CA ASP A 86 -3.12 -9.54 -15.10
C ASP A 86 -2.29 -8.47 -14.39
N LEU A 87 -2.94 -7.49 -13.78
CA LEU A 87 -2.31 -6.45 -12.98
C LEU A 87 -2.48 -6.78 -11.50
N LYS A 88 -1.40 -6.73 -10.74
CA LYS A 88 -1.42 -7.00 -9.32
C LYS A 88 -0.91 -5.80 -8.53
N PHE A 89 -1.48 -5.58 -7.35
CA PHE A 89 -0.96 -4.61 -6.40
C PHE A 89 0.37 -5.11 -5.82
N ILE A 90 1.31 -4.20 -5.62
CA ILE A 90 2.47 -4.41 -4.76
C ILE A 90 2.67 -3.18 -3.89
N GLY A 91 2.95 -3.37 -2.61
CA GLY A 91 3.12 -2.28 -1.67
C GLY A 91 4.08 -2.60 -0.54
N LEU A 92 4.53 -1.53 0.10
CA LEU A 92 5.33 -1.55 1.31
C LEU A 92 4.50 -0.98 2.44
N VAL A 93 4.40 -1.72 3.53
CA VAL A 93 3.75 -1.30 4.78
C VAL A 93 4.83 -0.95 5.79
N GLY A 94 4.86 0.30 6.19
CA GLY A 94 5.77 0.84 7.21
C GLY A 94 5.13 0.89 8.59
N HIS A 95 5.97 0.98 9.62
CA HIS A 95 5.60 1.14 11.01
C HIS A 95 5.90 2.57 11.46
N ASN A 96 4.88 3.33 11.88
CA ASN A 96 5.03 4.69 12.40
C ASN A 96 4.91 4.69 13.92
N THR A 97 5.97 5.16 14.59
CA THR A 97 6.07 5.27 16.05
C THR A 97 6.43 6.69 16.50
N VAL A 98 6.26 7.69 15.63
CA VAL A 98 6.56 9.10 15.95
C VAL A 98 5.74 9.59 17.13
N ASP A 99 4.47 9.23 17.17
CA ASP A 99 3.62 9.36 18.35
C ASP A 99 3.54 7.99 19.05
N GLU A 100 4.35 7.80 20.10
CA GLU A 100 4.40 6.54 20.84
C GLU A 100 3.07 6.18 21.51
N SER A 101 2.19 7.15 21.73
CA SER A 101 0.84 6.90 22.27
C SER A 101 -0.15 6.39 21.22
N ASN A 102 0.20 6.49 19.94
CA ASN A 102 -0.68 6.15 18.82
C ASN A 102 0.11 5.57 17.62
N PRO A 103 0.85 4.47 17.80
CA PRO A 103 1.59 3.84 16.72
C PRO A 103 0.65 3.18 15.71
N PHE A 104 1.05 3.17 14.43
CA PHE A 104 0.24 2.58 13.36
C PHE A 104 1.09 2.03 12.21
N LEU A 105 0.51 1.07 11.49
CA LEU A 105 1.01 0.63 10.20
C LEU A 105 0.35 1.47 9.09
N PHE A 106 1.09 1.69 8.01
CA PHE A 106 0.60 2.43 6.85
C PHE A 106 1.22 1.94 5.55
N ILE A 107 0.48 1.99 4.45
CA ILE A 107 1.04 1.72 3.12
C ILE A 107 1.85 2.95 2.71
N GLY A 108 3.16 2.85 2.83
CA GLY A 108 4.10 3.95 2.57
C GLY A 108 4.53 4.07 1.12
N HIS A 109 4.47 2.97 0.37
CA HIS A 109 4.76 2.94 -1.07
C HIS A 109 3.88 1.91 -1.76
N ALA A 110 3.51 2.19 -3.01
CA ALA A 110 2.68 1.30 -3.79
C ALA A 110 3.01 1.38 -5.29
N GLY A 111 2.95 0.24 -5.95
CA GLY A 111 3.09 0.07 -7.38
C GLY A 111 2.11 -0.95 -7.94
N VAL A 112 2.21 -1.16 -9.25
CA VAL A 112 1.47 -2.20 -9.96
C VAL A 112 2.46 -3.10 -10.66
N ILE A 113 2.28 -4.40 -10.53
CA ILE A 113 3.07 -5.40 -11.25
C ILE A 113 2.25 -6.06 -12.34
N TYR A 114 2.94 -6.42 -13.42
CA TYR A 114 2.41 -7.12 -14.56
C TYR A 114 3.40 -8.19 -15.02
N GLU A 115 2.94 -9.42 -15.12
CA GLU A 115 3.75 -10.55 -15.56
C GLU A 115 3.58 -10.79 -17.07
N LYS A 116 4.68 -10.89 -17.80
CA LYS A 116 4.67 -11.18 -19.23
C LYS A 116 5.94 -11.88 -19.68
N ASN A 117 5.79 -12.96 -20.42
CA ASN A 117 6.90 -13.69 -21.06
C ASN A 117 8.01 -14.13 -20.08
N GLY A 118 7.67 -14.42 -18.83
CA GLY A 118 8.62 -14.83 -17.81
C GLY A 118 9.36 -13.69 -17.11
N SER A 119 9.04 -12.44 -17.42
CA SER A 119 9.50 -11.25 -16.70
C SER A 119 8.36 -10.61 -15.92
N VAL A 120 8.69 -9.89 -14.86
CA VAL A 120 7.77 -9.11 -14.04
C VAL A 120 8.08 -7.62 -14.23
N TYR A 121 7.09 -6.85 -14.56
CA TYR A 121 7.20 -5.41 -14.79
C TYR A 121 6.58 -4.66 -13.62
N LEU A 122 7.33 -3.71 -13.06
CA LEU A 122 6.87 -2.81 -12.01
C LEU A 122 6.58 -1.43 -12.58
N LEU A 123 5.36 -0.95 -12.40
CA LEU A 123 4.98 0.44 -12.60
C LEU A 123 4.89 1.12 -11.24
N GLU A 124 5.75 2.10 -10.99
CA GLU A 124 5.74 2.88 -9.75
C GLU A 124 6.07 4.35 -9.99
N LYS A 125 5.88 5.15 -8.96
CA LYS A 125 6.34 6.54 -8.89
C LYS A 125 7.08 6.71 -7.57
N LEU A 126 8.38 7.05 -7.64
CA LEU A 126 9.25 7.12 -6.47
C LEU A 126 8.88 8.24 -5.49
N ALA A 127 8.47 9.40 -6.03
CA ALA A 127 8.06 10.57 -5.25
C ALA A 127 7.11 11.46 -6.06
N PHE A 128 6.50 12.46 -5.43
CA PHE A 128 5.56 13.36 -6.10
C PHE A 128 6.17 14.09 -7.31
N GLN A 129 7.45 14.47 -7.22
CA GLN A 129 8.15 15.22 -8.27
C GLN A 129 8.75 14.30 -9.34
N GLU A 130 8.89 13.02 -9.07
CA GLU A 130 9.50 12.07 -9.98
C GLU A 130 8.49 11.58 -11.03
N PRO A 131 8.94 11.24 -12.24
CA PRO A 131 8.08 10.61 -13.24
C PRO A 131 7.68 9.20 -12.81
N TYR A 132 6.63 8.67 -13.46
CA TYR A 132 6.38 7.23 -13.41
C TYR A 132 7.51 6.50 -14.09
N GLN A 133 7.91 5.36 -13.52
CA GLN A 133 8.89 4.46 -14.12
C GLN A 133 8.29 3.08 -14.35
N TRP A 134 8.73 2.45 -15.42
CA TRP A 134 8.40 1.09 -15.81
C TRP A 134 9.69 0.30 -15.82
N ILE A 135 9.81 -0.66 -14.91
CA ILE A 135 11.05 -1.41 -14.70
C ILE A 135 10.77 -2.89 -14.91
N GLU A 136 11.63 -3.57 -15.65
CA GLU A 136 11.60 -5.02 -15.83
C GLU A 136 12.46 -5.70 -14.78
N PHE A 137 11.92 -6.75 -14.16
CA PHE A 137 12.59 -7.62 -13.21
C PHE A 137 12.45 -9.09 -13.63
N PRO A 138 13.42 -9.94 -13.28
CA PRO A 138 13.32 -11.37 -13.57
C PRO A 138 12.29 -12.10 -12.72
N SER A 139 11.91 -11.56 -11.54
CA SER A 139 10.91 -12.13 -10.65
C SER A 139 10.36 -11.10 -9.64
N GLU A 140 9.29 -11.43 -8.94
CA GLU A 140 8.75 -10.61 -7.85
C GLU A 140 9.74 -10.49 -6.67
N GLU A 141 10.51 -11.54 -6.37
CA GLU A 141 11.53 -11.51 -5.31
C GLU A 141 12.58 -10.42 -5.58
N GLU A 142 12.93 -10.18 -6.83
CA GLU A 142 13.86 -9.11 -7.18
C GLU A 142 13.23 -7.72 -7.00
N ILE A 143 11.92 -7.57 -7.15
CA ILE A 143 11.20 -6.35 -6.79
C ILE A 143 11.24 -6.13 -5.27
N ILE A 144 11.05 -7.18 -4.47
CA ILE A 144 11.14 -7.07 -3.01
C ILE A 144 12.54 -6.63 -2.58
N LYS A 145 13.60 -7.22 -3.13
CA LYS A 145 14.99 -6.79 -2.86
C LYS A 145 15.24 -5.34 -3.27
N TYR A 146 14.67 -4.93 -4.39
CA TYR A 146 14.74 -3.54 -4.83
C TYR A 146 14.04 -2.61 -3.82
N PHE A 147 12.85 -2.95 -3.33
CA PHE A 147 12.17 -2.20 -2.28
C PHE A 147 12.96 -2.20 -0.97
N GLU A 148 13.51 -3.32 -0.54
CA GLU A 148 14.38 -3.41 0.64
C GLU A 148 15.56 -2.46 0.53
N SER A 149 16.24 -2.45 -0.61
CA SER A 149 17.40 -1.58 -0.82
C SER A 149 17.07 -0.09 -0.79
N LYS A 150 15.83 0.29 -1.10
CA LYS A 150 15.39 1.69 -1.17
C LYS A 150 14.71 2.18 0.09
N TYR A 151 13.92 1.33 0.74
CA TYR A 151 12.97 1.76 1.76
C TYR A 151 13.22 1.17 3.15
N ASN A 152 14.02 0.10 3.27
CA ASN A 152 14.45 -0.41 4.57
C ASN A 152 15.68 0.37 5.06
N ILE A 153 15.46 1.64 5.41
CA ILE A 153 16.53 2.59 5.75
C ILE A 153 16.62 2.91 7.24
N ASP A 154 15.74 2.36 8.08
CA ASP A 154 15.82 2.60 9.53
C ASP A 154 17.00 1.84 10.14
N SER A 155 18.03 2.61 10.54
CA SER A 155 19.17 2.09 11.27
C SER A 155 19.02 2.20 12.80
N THR A 156 17.91 2.74 13.28
CA THR A 156 17.70 3.01 14.72
C THR A 156 17.15 1.82 15.48
N GLY A 157 16.50 0.88 14.79
CA GLY A 157 15.80 -0.26 15.39
C GLY A 157 14.58 0.13 16.23
N ARG A 158 14.03 1.33 16.02
CA ARG A 158 12.85 1.84 16.75
C ARG A 158 11.53 1.46 16.09
N VAL A 159 11.57 1.06 14.85
CA VAL A 159 10.41 0.60 14.09
C VAL A 159 10.62 -0.83 13.63
N ALA A 160 9.53 -1.54 13.37
CA ALA A 160 9.62 -2.85 12.74
C ALA A 160 10.12 -2.71 11.29
N GLU A 161 10.82 -3.72 10.81
CA GLU A 161 11.17 -3.81 9.39
C GLU A 161 9.92 -3.72 8.52
N PRO A 162 10.02 -3.09 7.33
CA PRO A 162 8.89 -3.01 6.40
C PRO A 162 8.34 -4.39 6.04
N ILE A 163 6.99 -4.45 5.93
CA ILE A 163 6.29 -5.62 5.40
C ILE A 163 6.00 -5.33 3.92
N TYR A 164 6.40 -6.24 3.05
CA TYR A 164 6.05 -6.15 1.64
C TYR A 164 4.82 -7.01 1.39
N MET A 165 3.88 -6.47 0.64
CA MET A 165 2.64 -7.17 0.30
C MET A 165 2.39 -7.10 -1.20
N ASN A 166 1.92 -8.18 -1.77
CA ASN A 166 1.28 -8.16 -3.07
C ASN A 166 -0.17 -8.66 -2.95
N THR A 167 -0.85 -8.78 -4.08
CA THR A 167 -2.21 -9.30 -4.16
C THR A 167 -2.40 -10.65 -3.48
N ASP A 168 -1.36 -11.50 -3.45
CA ASP A 168 -1.47 -12.90 -3.07
C ASP A 168 -0.90 -13.20 -1.67
N LYS A 169 0.11 -12.43 -1.21
CA LYS A 169 0.86 -12.76 0.02
C LYS A 169 1.56 -11.57 0.67
N LEU A 170 1.99 -11.78 1.91
CA LEU A 170 2.88 -10.91 2.67
C LEU A 170 4.29 -11.53 2.74
N PHE A 171 5.32 -10.67 2.67
CA PHE A 171 6.73 -11.05 2.72
C PHE A 171 7.43 -10.53 3.98
#